data_f170ed26897716dc8ed15c0aa27d303f
#
_entry.id   f170ed26897716dc8ed15c0aa27d303f
#
_cell.length_a   1.000
_cell.length_b   1.000
_cell.length_c   1.000
_cell.angle_alpha   90.00
_cell.angle_beta   90.00
_cell.angle_gamma   90.00
#
_symmetry.space_group_name_H-M   'P 1'
#
loop_
_entity.id
_entity.type
_entity.pdbx_description
1 polymer ?
#
loop_
_entity_poly.entity_id
_entity_poly.type
_entity_poly.pdbx_seq_one_letter_code
_entity_poly.pdbx_strand_id
1 'polypeptide(L)'
;QGGVQEVDIVSLVKPVTKYAVTIERPENVRRCLEEALWHMKNGRNGPVWLDVPLDIQAAPIDPKNLAPFVPPAVPTAVLSLSEQIEQINDLIKYAKRPLFLIGHGVRISGATDLFRQIAEQLRIPCTFTWNAADTLPWEHDLYVGRPGVVAARAPNFAIQNCDCLISIGCRLDNIITAYNPNDFAREAQKIVVDVDPT
;
A
#
# COMPACT_ATOMS: atom_id res chain seq x y z
N GLN A 1 13.17 30.18 14.39
CA GLN A 1 13.98 30.67 13.27
C GLN A 1 14.94 31.75 13.76
N GLY A 2 16.25 31.49 13.65
CA GLY A 2 17.29 32.41 14.12
C GLY A 2 18.05 33.12 13.01
N GLY A 3 18.17 32.50 11.83
CA GLY A 3 18.89 33.03 10.67
C GLY A 3 17.99 33.57 9.57
N VAL A 4 18.55 34.38 8.67
CA VAL A 4 17.84 35.01 7.53
C VAL A 4 17.23 33.98 6.57
N GLN A 5 17.89 32.84 6.39
CA GLN A 5 17.48 31.75 5.49
C GLN A 5 17.00 30.51 6.23
N GLU A 6 16.92 30.59 7.54
CA GLU A 6 16.47 29.48 8.38
C GLU A 6 14.94 29.32 8.30
N VAL A 7 14.49 28.09 8.21
CA VAL A 7 13.07 27.74 8.21
C VAL A 7 12.87 26.46 9.03
N ASP A 8 11.77 26.38 9.79
CA ASP A 8 11.37 25.13 10.43
C ASP A 8 10.79 24.17 9.39
N ILE A 9 11.71 23.53 8.64
CA ILE A 9 11.33 22.63 7.55
C ILE A 9 10.59 21.39 8.05
N VAL A 10 10.95 20.90 9.24
CA VAL A 10 10.30 19.69 9.82
C VAL A 10 8.82 19.94 10.06
N SER A 11 8.46 21.09 10.65
CA SER A 11 7.03 21.46 10.83
C SER A 11 6.28 21.61 9.50
N LEU A 12 6.95 22.11 8.45
CA LEU A 12 6.36 22.27 7.13
C LEU A 12 6.07 20.92 6.44
N VAL A 13 6.98 19.96 6.55
CA VAL A 13 6.87 18.67 5.83
C VAL A 13 6.16 17.58 6.64
N LYS A 14 6.00 17.74 7.95
CA LYS A 14 5.38 16.76 8.84
C LYS A 14 4.00 16.27 8.35
N PRO A 15 3.08 17.12 7.86
CA PRO A 15 1.76 16.67 7.40
C PRO A 15 1.78 15.88 6.10
N VAL A 16 2.89 15.88 5.36
CA VAL A 16 3.03 15.19 4.06
C VAL A 16 4.08 14.10 4.06
N THR A 17 4.65 13.78 5.23
CA THR A 17 5.68 12.74 5.40
C THR A 17 5.28 11.75 6.48
N LYS A 18 5.79 10.52 6.38
CA LYS A 18 5.62 9.49 7.43
C LYS A 18 6.53 9.71 8.63
N TYR A 19 7.66 10.36 8.41
CA TYR A 19 8.67 10.66 9.41
C TYR A 19 9.43 11.90 8.99
N ALA A 20 9.62 12.83 9.90
CA ALA A 20 10.43 14.02 9.68
C ALA A 20 11.17 14.35 10.98
N VAL A 21 12.49 14.54 10.89
CA VAL A 21 13.33 14.85 12.05
C VAL A 21 14.53 15.69 11.64
N THR A 22 14.93 16.62 12.53
CA THR A 22 16.23 17.28 12.48
C THR A 22 17.24 16.43 13.26
N ILE A 23 18.40 16.15 12.67
CA ILE A 23 19.51 15.48 13.35
C ILE A 23 20.23 16.48 14.23
N GLU A 24 19.98 16.46 15.51
CA GLU A 24 20.54 17.44 16.47
C GLU A 24 21.94 17.08 16.97
N ARG A 25 22.37 15.82 16.82
CA ARG A 25 23.67 15.32 17.29
C ARG A 25 24.30 14.39 16.25
N PRO A 26 25.61 14.52 15.98
CA PRO A 26 26.28 13.67 15.00
C PRO A 26 26.15 12.17 15.30
N GLU A 27 26.13 11.79 16.58
CA GLU A 27 26.04 10.40 17.03
C GLU A 27 24.70 9.74 16.65
N ASN A 28 23.66 10.53 16.39
CA ASN A 28 22.32 10.04 16.02
C ASN A 28 22.14 9.79 14.52
N VAL A 29 23.11 10.15 13.69
CA VAL A 29 22.96 10.09 12.22
C VAL A 29 22.57 8.71 11.73
N ARG A 30 23.23 7.65 12.23
CA ARG A 30 22.91 6.27 11.86
C ARG A 30 21.51 5.89 12.27
N ARG A 31 21.15 6.14 13.52
CA ARG A 31 19.81 5.81 14.04
C ARG A 31 18.71 6.52 13.25
N CYS A 32 18.87 7.84 13.00
CA CYS A 32 17.86 8.61 12.26
C CYS A 32 17.71 8.14 10.81
N LEU A 33 18.84 7.79 10.14
CA LEU A 33 18.81 7.23 8.79
C LEU A 33 18.10 5.86 8.73
N GLU A 34 18.45 4.95 9.63
CA GLU A 34 17.84 3.62 9.69
C GLU A 34 16.35 3.72 10.05
N GLU A 35 15.96 4.60 10.99
CA GLU A 35 14.58 4.87 11.38
C GLU A 35 13.77 5.47 10.22
N ALA A 36 14.34 6.43 9.50
CA ALA A 36 13.72 7.00 8.31
C ALA A 36 13.49 5.94 7.22
N LEU A 37 14.48 5.10 6.93
CA LEU A 37 14.36 4.00 5.98
C LEU A 37 13.30 2.98 6.40
N TRP A 38 13.20 2.69 7.68
CA TRP A 38 12.18 1.81 8.21
C TRP A 38 10.79 2.42 8.01
N HIS A 39 10.56 3.67 8.40
CA HIS A 39 9.28 4.35 8.21
C HIS A 39 8.89 4.46 6.73
N MET A 40 9.86 4.73 5.85
CA MET A 40 9.63 4.82 4.41
C MET A 40 9.07 3.52 3.82
N LYS A 41 9.54 2.36 4.31
CA LYS A 41 9.25 1.03 3.75
C LYS A 41 8.25 0.22 4.54
N ASN A 42 8.03 0.52 5.82
CA ASN A 42 7.16 -0.28 6.68
C ASN A 42 5.68 0.12 6.50
N GLY A 43 4.81 -0.87 6.31
CA GLY A 43 3.43 -0.65 5.95
C GLY A 43 3.29 0.00 4.56
N ARG A 44 2.38 0.94 4.40
CA ARG A 44 2.23 1.69 3.15
C ARG A 44 3.44 2.60 2.93
N ASN A 45 4.17 2.40 1.82
CA ASN A 45 5.34 3.20 1.48
C ASN A 45 4.98 4.69 1.36
N GLY A 46 5.87 5.54 1.85
CA GLY A 46 5.65 6.99 1.80
C GLY A 46 6.93 7.79 2.07
N PRO A 47 6.92 9.10 1.81
CA PRO A 47 8.08 9.96 1.95
C PRO A 47 8.49 10.13 3.42
N VAL A 48 9.79 10.35 3.62
CA VAL A 48 10.39 10.73 4.89
C VAL A 48 11.30 11.93 4.67
N TRP A 49 11.58 12.67 5.73
CA TRP A 49 12.43 13.85 5.68
C TRP A 49 13.49 13.83 6.79
N LEU A 50 14.75 14.03 6.42
CA LEU A 50 15.83 14.25 7.37
C LEU A 50 16.41 15.64 7.11
N ASP A 51 16.37 16.47 8.14
CA ASP A 51 17.04 17.74 8.16
C ASP A 51 18.39 17.59 8.86
N VAL A 52 19.47 17.94 8.14
CA VAL A 52 20.84 17.77 8.64
C VAL A 52 21.51 19.15 8.69
N PRO A 53 21.56 19.80 9.85
CA PRO A 53 22.22 21.10 10.03
C PRO A 53 23.69 21.08 9.60
N LEU A 54 24.19 22.22 9.16
CA LEU A 54 25.53 22.33 8.56
C LEU A 54 26.66 21.94 9.53
N ASP A 55 26.51 22.26 10.80
CA ASP A 55 27.46 21.89 11.86
C ASP A 55 27.46 20.36 12.07
N ILE A 56 26.33 19.72 11.97
CA ILE A 56 26.19 18.25 12.04
C ILE A 56 26.85 17.59 10.83
N GLN A 57 26.68 18.17 9.61
CA GLN A 57 27.31 17.66 8.41
C GLN A 57 28.85 17.72 8.47
N ALA A 58 29.40 18.76 9.14
CA ALA A 58 30.84 18.95 9.27
C ALA A 58 31.45 18.20 10.46
N ALA A 59 30.63 17.64 11.36
CA ALA A 59 31.14 17.01 12.58
C ALA A 59 31.83 15.66 12.27
N PRO A 60 32.96 15.36 12.91
CA PRO A 60 33.59 14.05 12.79
C PRO A 60 32.78 12.98 13.50
N ILE A 61 32.62 11.83 12.85
CA ILE A 61 31.94 10.67 13.42
C ILE A 61 32.80 9.40 13.25
N ASP A 62 32.67 8.45 14.18
CA ASP A 62 33.17 7.09 14.01
C ASP A 62 31.97 6.15 13.72
N PRO A 63 31.81 5.69 12.47
CA PRO A 63 30.66 4.86 12.07
C PRO A 63 30.52 3.57 12.87
N LYS A 64 31.61 3.05 13.45
CA LYS A 64 31.59 1.80 14.24
C LYS A 64 30.93 1.96 15.60
N ASN A 65 30.91 3.18 16.13
CA ASN A 65 30.40 3.48 17.47
C ASN A 65 29.00 4.12 17.44
N LEU A 66 28.37 4.23 16.27
CA LEU A 66 27.03 4.79 16.17
C LEU A 66 25.96 3.76 16.54
N ALA A 67 25.04 4.15 17.42
CA ALA A 67 23.91 3.31 17.81
C ALA A 67 22.97 3.03 16.63
N PRO A 68 22.56 1.78 16.39
CA PRO A 68 21.57 1.44 15.37
C PRO A 68 20.15 1.82 15.81
N PHE A 69 19.23 1.91 14.85
CA PHE A 69 17.81 1.91 15.13
C PHE A 69 17.32 0.48 15.41
N VAL A 70 16.48 0.32 16.43
CA VAL A 70 15.81 -0.95 16.73
C VAL A 70 14.33 -0.82 16.36
N PRO A 71 13.88 -1.49 15.31
CA PRO A 71 12.47 -1.44 14.92
C PRO A 71 11.55 -1.92 16.04
N PRO A 72 10.36 -1.30 16.22
CA PRO A 72 9.37 -1.81 17.16
C PRO A 72 8.88 -3.20 16.75
N ALA A 73 8.47 -4.01 17.73
CA ALA A 73 7.87 -5.31 17.46
C ALA A 73 6.57 -5.14 16.65
N VAL A 74 6.42 -5.92 15.59
CA VAL A 74 5.19 -5.94 14.79
C VAL A 74 4.15 -6.78 15.54
N PRO A 75 2.91 -6.29 15.74
CA PRO A 75 1.85 -7.08 16.33
C PRO A 75 1.60 -8.35 15.51
N THR A 76 1.47 -9.48 16.20
CA THR A 76 1.11 -10.75 15.55
C THR A 76 -0.36 -10.71 15.13
N ALA A 77 -0.66 -11.13 13.90
CA ALA A 77 -2.04 -11.26 13.45
C ALA A 77 -2.81 -12.27 14.34
N VAL A 78 -4.10 -12.04 14.53
CA VAL A 78 -4.96 -12.92 15.34
C VAL A 78 -5.10 -14.31 14.71
N LEU A 79 -5.18 -14.37 13.37
CA LEU A 79 -5.24 -15.61 12.61
C LEU A 79 -3.88 -15.87 11.93
N SER A 80 -3.49 -17.14 11.89
CA SER A 80 -2.34 -17.54 11.07
C SER A 80 -2.61 -17.31 9.58
N LEU A 81 -1.57 -17.19 8.78
CA LEU A 81 -1.71 -17.05 7.33
C LEU A 81 -2.49 -18.24 6.71
N SER A 82 -2.27 -19.45 7.20
CA SER A 82 -2.97 -20.65 6.74
C SER A 82 -4.48 -20.57 6.98
N GLU A 83 -4.91 -20.16 8.17
CA GLU A 83 -6.33 -19.98 8.50
C GLU A 83 -6.97 -18.89 7.64
N GLN A 84 -6.26 -17.78 7.38
CA GLN A 84 -6.76 -16.72 6.49
C GLN A 84 -6.91 -17.24 5.05
N ILE A 85 -5.97 -18.02 4.55
CA ILE A 85 -6.02 -18.61 3.20
C ILE A 85 -7.18 -19.62 3.09
N GLU A 86 -7.42 -20.44 4.10
CA GLU A 86 -8.56 -21.37 4.12
C GLU A 86 -9.90 -20.62 4.03
N GLN A 87 -10.05 -19.56 4.82
CA GLN A 87 -11.26 -18.72 4.76
C GLN A 87 -11.46 -18.09 3.38
N ILE A 88 -10.39 -17.57 2.77
CA ILE A 88 -10.43 -17.00 1.42
C ILE A 88 -10.84 -18.05 0.39
N ASN A 89 -10.24 -19.25 0.44
CA ASN A 89 -10.55 -20.34 -0.47
C ASN A 89 -12.02 -20.79 -0.37
N ASP A 90 -12.55 -20.86 0.84
CA ASP A 90 -13.95 -21.20 1.04
C ASP A 90 -14.89 -20.14 0.45
N LEU A 91 -14.61 -18.85 0.66
CA LEU A 91 -15.39 -17.77 0.08
C LEU A 91 -15.37 -17.82 -1.46
N ILE A 92 -14.21 -18.04 -2.06
CA ILE A 92 -14.07 -18.17 -3.53
C ILE A 92 -14.83 -19.38 -4.05
N LYS A 93 -14.72 -20.53 -3.37
CA LYS A 93 -15.34 -21.79 -3.77
C LYS A 93 -16.86 -21.72 -3.86
N TYR A 94 -17.50 -20.98 -2.99
CA TYR A 94 -18.96 -20.85 -2.96
C TYR A 94 -19.49 -19.64 -3.72
N ALA A 95 -18.61 -18.74 -4.17
CA ALA A 95 -19.00 -17.59 -4.98
C ALA A 95 -19.47 -18.01 -6.38
N LYS A 96 -20.52 -17.37 -6.85
CA LYS A 96 -21.05 -17.56 -8.22
C LYS A 96 -20.52 -16.51 -9.19
N ARG A 97 -20.15 -15.35 -8.68
CA ARG A 97 -19.66 -14.20 -9.44
C ARG A 97 -18.47 -13.55 -8.72
N PRO A 98 -17.38 -14.32 -8.49
CA PRO A 98 -16.19 -13.77 -7.88
C PRO A 98 -15.53 -12.75 -8.82
N LEU A 99 -14.91 -11.72 -8.25
CA LEU A 99 -14.24 -10.66 -8.99
C LEU A 99 -12.96 -10.21 -8.28
N PHE A 100 -11.88 -10.11 -9.01
CA PHE A 100 -10.66 -9.47 -8.53
C PHE A 100 -10.70 -7.95 -8.73
N LEU A 101 -10.27 -7.21 -7.72
CA LEU A 101 -9.94 -5.79 -7.80
C LEU A 101 -8.47 -5.61 -7.41
N ILE A 102 -7.64 -5.30 -8.39
CA ILE A 102 -6.19 -5.30 -8.24
C ILE A 102 -5.68 -3.86 -8.20
N GLY A 103 -4.94 -3.57 -7.13
CA GLY A 103 -4.29 -2.28 -6.93
C GLY A 103 -2.79 -2.31 -7.17
N HIS A 104 -2.17 -1.14 -7.11
CA HIS A 104 -0.74 -0.96 -7.32
C HIS A 104 0.13 -1.68 -6.28
N GLY A 105 -0.43 -2.02 -5.11
CA GLY A 105 0.24 -2.80 -4.06
C GLY A 105 0.77 -4.14 -4.54
N VAL A 106 0.10 -4.80 -5.49
CA VAL A 106 0.57 -6.05 -6.12
C VAL A 106 1.90 -5.84 -6.84
N ARG A 107 2.08 -4.70 -7.51
CA ARG A 107 3.34 -4.35 -8.18
C ARG A 107 4.43 -3.98 -7.17
N ILE A 108 4.10 -3.17 -6.18
CA ILE A 108 5.05 -2.75 -5.13
C ILE A 108 5.60 -3.97 -4.37
N SER A 109 4.77 -4.98 -4.14
CA SER A 109 5.19 -6.23 -3.48
C SER A 109 5.97 -7.20 -4.37
N GLY A 110 6.13 -6.89 -5.68
CA GLY A 110 6.76 -7.79 -6.65
C GLY A 110 5.90 -9.00 -7.04
N ALA A 111 4.60 -9.02 -6.70
CA ALA A 111 3.71 -10.17 -6.87
C ALA A 111 2.95 -10.17 -8.21
N THR A 112 3.32 -9.34 -9.18
CA THR A 112 2.59 -9.21 -10.46
C THR A 112 2.48 -10.53 -11.22
N ASP A 113 3.59 -11.28 -11.35
CA ASP A 113 3.60 -12.53 -12.11
C ASP A 113 2.87 -13.65 -11.34
N LEU A 114 2.98 -13.66 -10.00
CA LEU A 114 2.21 -14.57 -9.16
C LEU A 114 0.71 -14.32 -9.30
N PHE A 115 0.29 -13.04 -9.29
CA PHE A 115 -1.11 -12.69 -9.51
C PHE A 115 -1.61 -13.17 -10.88
N ARG A 116 -0.83 -12.97 -11.96
CA ARG A 116 -1.19 -13.45 -13.30
C ARG A 116 -1.44 -14.97 -13.31
N GLN A 117 -0.54 -15.74 -12.71
CA GLN A 117 -0.69 -17.19 -12.58
C GLN A 117 -1.97 -17.58 -11.82
N ILE A 118 -2.27 -16.91 -10.70
CA ILE A 118 -3.47 -17.15 -9.91
C ILE A 118 -4.73 -16.80 -10.71
N ALA A 119 -4.75 -15.66 -11.40
CA ALA A 119 -5.88 -15.24 -12.23
C ALA A 119 -6.19 -16.25 -13.32
N GLU A 120 -5.17 -16.75 -14.01
CA GLU A 120 -5.29 -17.78 -15.04
C GLU A 120 -5.78 -19.12 -14.46
N GLN A 121 -5.26 -19.51 -13.33
CA GLN A 121 -5.63 -20.77 -12.67
C GLN A 121 -7.08 -20.76 -12.20
N LEU A 122 -7.52 -19.67 -11.59
CA LEU A 122 -8.86 -19.53 -11.02
C LEU A 122 -9.90 -19.09 -12.05
N ARG A 123 -9.48 -18.54 -13.18
CA ARG A 123 -10.36 -17.98 -14.23
C ARG A 123 -11.36 -16.95 -13.70
N ILE A 124 -10.96 -16.16 -12.71
CA ILE A 124 -11.78 -15.10 -12.13
C ILE A 124 -11.57 -13.79 -12.90
N PRO A 125 -12.65 -13.10 -13.33
CA PRO A 125 -12.53 -11.78 -13.97
C PRO A 125 -11.81 -10.77 -13.09
N CYS A 126 -11.07 -9.85 -13.72
CA CYS A 126 -10.19 -8.91 -13.03
C CYS A 126 -10.52 -7.46 -13.39
N THR A 127 -10.66 -6.63 -12.38
CA THR A 127 -10.70 -5.17 -12.48
C THR A 127 -9.44 -4.57 -11.86
N PHE A 128 -9.04 -3.39 -12.32
CA PHE A 128 -7.75 -2.80 -11.95
C PHE A 128 -7.90 -1.33 -11.57
N THR A 129 -7.15 -0.89 -10.56
CA THR A 129 -6.96 0.55 -10.34
C THR A 129 -6.09 1.14 -11.43
N TRP A 130 -6.07 2.47 -11.56
CA TRP A 130 -5.36 3.14 -12.65
C TRP A 130 -3.88 2.75 -12.76
N ASN A 131 -3.17 2.68 -11.64
CA ASN A 131 -1.75 2.35 -11.60
C ASN A 131 -1.46 0.83 -11.71
N ALA A 132 -2.49 0.00 -11.82
CA ALA A 132 -2.40 -1.44 -11.99
C ALA A 132 -3.00 -1.92 -13.32
N ALA A 133 -3.45 -1.01 -14.19
CA ALA A 133 -4.21 -1.33 -15.39
C ALA A 133 -3.46 -2.18 -16.41
N ASP A 134 -2.13 -2.15 -16.38
CA ASP A 134 -1.23 -2.93 -17.23
C ASP A 134 -0.78 -4.26 -16.61
N THR A 135 -1.40 -4.66 -15.49
CA THR A 135 -1.12 -5.96 -14.84
C THR A 135 -1.51 -7.13 -15.73
N LEU A 136 -2.63 -7.01 -16.47
CA LEU A 136 -2.99 -7.89 -17.57
C LEU A 136 -3.11 -7.09 -18.87
N PRO A 137 -2.83 -7.67 -20.05
CA PRO A 137 -3.15 -7.05 -21.34
C PRO A 137 -4.64 -6.74 -21.44
N TRP A 138 -5.00 -5.64 -22.10
CA TRP A 138 -6.40 -5.23 -22.22
C TRP A 138 -7.25 -6.17 -23.08
N GLU A 139 -6.63 -6.94 -23.98
CA GLU A 139 -7.28 -7.98 -24.79
C GLU A 139 -7.47 -9.30 -24.05
N HIS A 140 -6.95 -9.41 -22.84
CA HIS A 140 -7.02 -10.65 -22.07
C HIS A 140 -8.46 -10.97 -21.67
N ASP A 141 -8.91 -12.22 -21.82
CA ASP A 141 -10.27 -12.67 -21.55
C ASP A 141 -10.77 -12.32 -20.13
N LEU A 142 -9.87 -12.25 -19.16
CA LEU A 142 -10.20 -11.91 -17.77
C LEU A 142 -10.18 -10.41 -17.50
N TYR A 143 -9.75 -9.57 -18.44
CA TYR A 143 -9.65 -8.14 -18.24
C TYR A 143 -11.01 -7.45 -18.38
N VAL A 144 -11.61 -7.00 -17.27
CA VAL A 144 -12.91 -6.29 -17.28
C VAL A 144 -12.74 -4.79 -17.43
N GLY A 145 -11.63 -4.23 -16.92
CA GLY A 145 -11.33 -2.80 -17.01
C GLY A 145 -11.10 -2.15 -15.65
N ARG A 146 -11.24 -0.82 -15.61
CA ARG A 146 -10.97 0.01 -14.45
C ARG A 146 -12.27 0.56 -13.87
N PRO A 147 -12.66 0.22 -12.62
CA PRO A 147 -13.85 0.76 -11.97
C PRO A 147 -13.60 2.15 -11.40
N GLY A 148 -14.68 2.82 -11.00
CA GLY A 148 -14.65 4.09 -10.28
C GLY A 148 -15.42 5.21 -10.95
N VAL A 149 -15.15 6.45 -10.54
CA VAL A 149 -15.85 7.66 -11.03
C VAL A 149 -15.59 7.91 -12.51
N VAL A 150 -14.32 7.79 -12.93
CA VAL A 150 -13.91 7.96 -14.33
C VAL A 150 -13.58 6.58 -14.89
N ALA A 151 -14.60 5.86 -15.31
CA ALA A 151 -14.49 4.45 -15.66
C ALA A 151 -15.38 4.08 -16.84
N ALA A 152 -15.05 2.98 -17.50
CA ALA A 152 -15.98 2.34 -18.42
C ALA A 152 -17.17 1.72 -17.68
N ARG A 153 -18.25 1.46 -18.39
CA ARG A 153 -19.48 0.92 -17.79
C ARG A 153 -19.29 -0.50 -17.24
N ALA A 154 -18.60 -1.36 -17.99
CA ALA A 154 -18.46 -2.78 -17.64
C ALA A 154 -17.83 -3.04 -16.26
N PRO A 155 -16.67 -2.45 -15.89
CA PRO A 155 -16.07 -2.71 -14.59
C PRO A 155 -16.92 -2.24 -13.42
N ASN A 156 -17.68 -1.13 -13.55
CA ASN A 156 -18.59 -0.68 -12.50
C ASN A 156 -19.77 -1.66 -12.33
N PHE A 157 -20.32 -2.19 -13.42
CA PHE A 157 -21.34 -3.24 -13.35
C PHE A 157 -20.80 -4.52 -12.75
N ALA A 158 -19.57 -4.93 -13.09
CA ALA A 158 -18.94 -6.10 -12.51
C ALA A 158 -18.80 -5.97 -10.99
N ILE A 159 -18.31 -4.83 -10.49
CA ILE A 159 -18.21 -4.54 -9.05
C ILE A 159 -19.58 -4.61 -8.37
N GLN A 160 -20.61 -4.00 -8.98
CA GLN A 160 -21.94 -3.96 -8.35
C GLN A 160 -22.69 -5.28 -8.37
N ASN A 161 -22.33 -6.19 -9.26
CA ASN A 161 -23.02 -7.49 -9.40
C ASN A 161 -22.20 -8.69 -8.91
N CYS A 162 -20.95 -8.50 -8.47
CA CYS A 162 -20.20 -9.59 -7.86
C CYS A 162 -20.81 -9.99 -6.51
N ASP A 163 -20.62 -11.26 -6.13
CA ASP A 163 -21.00 -11.79 -4.83
C ASP A 163 -19.79 -12.08 -3.92
N CYS A 164 -18.58 -12.06 -4.49
CA CYS A 164 -17.31 -12.09 -3.78
C CYS A 164 -16.33 -11.13 -4.45
N LEU A 165 -15.92 -10.08 -3.73
CA LEU A 165 -14.92 -9.13 -4.18
C LEU A 165 -13.60 -9.40 -3.48
N ILE A 166 -12.55 -9.72 -4.26
CA ILE A 166 -11.21 -9.97 -3.75
C ILE A 166 -10.34 -8.77 -4.13
N SER A 167 -10.14 -7.86 -3.18
CA SER A 167 -9.34 -6.64 -3.34
C SER A 167 -7.92 -6.89 -2.86
N ILE A 168 -6.93 -6.76 -3.74
CA ILE A 168 -5.52 -7.03 -3.42
C ILE A 168 -4.66 -5.80 -3.72
N GLY A 169 -4.00 -5.27 -2.68
CA GLY A 169 -3.13 -4.10 -2.78
C GLY A 169 -3.84 -2.85 -3.33
N CYS A 170 -5.14 -2.74 -3.06
CA CYS A 170 -5.99 -1.64 -3.52
C CYS A 170 -6.48 -0.82 -2.34
N ARG A 171 -6.18 0.48 -2.34
CA ARG A 171 -6.53 1.39 -1.27
C ARG A 171 -8.03 1.59 -1.05
N LEU A 172 -8.88 1.26 -2.02
CA LEU A 172 -10.33 1.51 -1.99
C LEU A 172 -10.69 2.98 -1.72
N ASP A 173 -9.95 3.88 -2.34
CA ASP A 173 -10.15 5.32 -2.20
C ASP A 173 -11.47 5.80 -2.83
N ASN A 174 -11.78 7.07 -2.63
CA ASN A 174 -13.02 7.69 -3.12
C ASN A 174 -13.19 7.62 -4.64
N ILE A 175 -12.09 7.57 -5.41
CA ILE A 175 -12.15 7.42 -6.87
C ILE A 175 -12.64 6.04 -7.26
N ILE A 176 -12.15 5.00 -6.57
CA ILE A 176 -12.53 3.61 -6.83
C ILE A 176 -13.95 3.31 -6.33
N THR A 177 -14.30 3.81 -5.13
CA THR A 177 -15.62 3.61 -4.53
C THR A 177 -16.69 4.56 -5.08
N ALA A 178 -16.32 5.44 -6.01
CA ALA A 178 -17.18 6.48 -6.59
C ALA A 178 -17.83 7.38 -5.52
N TYR A 179 -17.08 7.72 -4.46
CA TYR A 179 -17.54 8.51 -3.30
C TYR A 179 -18.73 7.90 -2.54
N ASN A 180 -19.03 6.63 -2.79
CA ASN A 180 -20.12 5.91 -2.12
C ASN A 180 -19.63 4.54 -1.60
N PRO A 181 -18.82 4.51 -0.52
CA PRO A 181 -18.27 3.29 0.02
C PRO A 181 -19.35 2.33 0.59
N ASN A 182 -20.49 2.86 1.03
CA ASN A 182 -21.56 2.05 1.62
C ASN A 182 -22.25 1.13 0.59
N ASP A 183 -22.39 1.61 -0.65
CA ASP A 183 -23.00 0.84 -1.73
C ASP A 183 -21.98 0.18 -2.66
N PHE A 184 -20.69 0.30 -2.36
CA PHE A 184 -19.63 -0.33 -3.15
C PHE A 184 -19.64 -1.85 -2.96
N ALA A 185 -19.84 -2.58 -4.09
CA ALA A 185 -19.99 -4.04 -4.08
C ALA A 185 -20.95 -4.51 -2.98
N ARG A 186 -22.15 -3.93 -2.94
CA ARG A 186 -23.11 -3.99 -1.82
C ARG A 186 -23.54 -5.40 -1.44
N GLU A 187 -23.62 -6.32 -2.41
CA GLU A 187 -24.07 -7.71 -2.20
C GLU A 187 -22.88 -8.68 -2.00
N ALA A 188 -21.63 -8.19 -2.15
CA ALA A 188 -20.46 -9.04 -2.13
C ALA A 188 -19.92 -9.29 -0.72
N GLN A 189 -19.48 -10.50 -0.46
CA GLN A 189 -18.47 -10.77 0.56
C GLN A 189 -17.17 -10.11 0.12
N LYS A 190 -16.56 -9.30 1.00
CA LYS A 190 -15.38 -8.51 0.66
C LYS A 190 -14.14 -9.08 1.36
N ILE A 191 -13.17 -9.49 0.56
CA ILE A 191 -11.85 -9.90 1.00
C ILE A 191 -10.89 -8.76 0.66
N VAL A 192 -10.19 -8.21 1.65
CA VAL A 192 -9.22 -7.14 1.45
C VAL A 192 -7.84 -7.61 1.90
N VAL A 193 -6.91 -7.65 0.96
CA VAL A 193 -5.50 -7.96 1.20
C VAL A 193 -4.69 -6.68 0.99
N ASP A 194 -4.29 -6.06 2.07
CA ASP A 194 -3.52 -4.81 2.06
C ASP A 194 -2.48 -4.80 3.20
N VAL A 195 -1.47 -3.94 3.08
CA VAL A 195 -0.45 -3.72 4.13
C VAL A 195 -0.93 -2.79 5.24
N ASP A 196 -2.04 -2.11 5.02
CA ASP A 196 -2.66 -1.15 5.93
C ASP A 196 -3.93 -1.78 6.53
N PRO A 197 -4.01 -1.95 7.85
CA PRO A 197 -5.15 -2.59 8.49
C PRO A 197 -6.37 -1.66 8.66
N THR A 198 -6.27 -0.37 8.25
CA THR A 198 -7.32 0.66 8.45
C THR A 198 -8.15 0.92 7.20
#